data_408d0dd7b16281743b19ec2cba5b95b3
#
_entry.id   408d0dd7b16281743b19ec2cba5b95b3
#
_cell.length_a   1.000
_cell.length_b   1.000
_cell.length_c   1.000
_cell.angle_alpha   90.00
_cell.angle_beta   90.00
_cell.angle_gamma   90.00
#
_symmetry.space_group_name_H-M   'P 1'
#
loop_
_entity.id
_entity.type
_entity.pdbx_description
1 polymer ?
#
loop_
_entity_poly.entity_id
_entity_poly.type
_entity_poly.pdbx_seq_one_letter_code
_entity_poly.pdbx_strand_id
1 'polypeptide(L)'
;MEIIEYDNKYLEEVKDLLVELEEYILSIDEDNLDNLHPEYREKMAVLDLEEIKNNNGKCYLAIEEEKVIGLIMGYVIIYDKYDYLDYKCPKSGEVSELIVSKRARNSGIGKNLMNKM
;
A
#
# COMPACT_ATOMS: atom_id res chain seq x y z
N MET A 1 5.41 -13.42 -13.63
CA MET A 1 5.13 -12.29 -12.72
C MET A 1 6.42 -11.55 -12.39
N GLU A 2 6.38 -10.25 -12.39
CA GLU A 2 7.51 -9.38 -12.10
C GLU A 2 7.15 -8.43 -10.97
N ILE A 3 8.09 -8.15 -10.07
CA ILE A 3 7.91 -7.14 -9.02
C ILE A 3 8.83 -5.98 -9.33
N ILE A 4 8.25 -4.80 -9.50
CA ILE A 4 8.99 -3.58 -9.85
C ILE A 4 8.70 -2.47 -8.84
N GLU A 5 9.59 -1.49 -8.77
CA GLU A 5 9.32 -0.28 -8.02
C GLU A 5 8.26 0.54 -8.78
N TYR A 6 7.42 1.26 -8.02
CA TYR A 6 6.34 2.06 -8.60
C TYR A 6 6.84 3.00 -9.70
N ASP A 7 6.04 3.10 -10.75
CA ASP A 7 6.23 4.04 -11.85
C ASP A 7 4.88 4.72 -12.16
N ASN A 8 4.92 6.01 -12.45
CA ASN A 8 3.70 6.81 -12.68
C ASN A 8 2.81 6.29 -13.81
N LYS A 9 3.36 5.52 -14.75
CA LYS A 9 2.54 4.95 -15.83
C LYS A 9 1.48 3.96 -15.31
N TYR A 10 1.65 3.48 -14.06
CA TYR A 10 0.71 2.55 -13.43
C TYR A 10 -0.24 3.25 -12.45
N LEU A 11 -0.24 4.58 -12.38
CA LEU A 11 -1.04 5.32 -11.40
C LEU A 11 -2.52 4.96 -11.45
N GLU A 12 -3.11 4.86 -12.65
CA GLU A 12 -4.53 4.56 -12.77
C GLU A 12 -4.86 3.15 -12.27
N GLU A 13 -3.98 2.18 -12.51
CA GLU A 13 -4.16 0.83 -11.99
C GLU A 13 -3.99 0.77 -10.47
N VAL A 14 -3.09 1.56 -9.90
CA VAL A 14 -2.95 1.68 -8.45
C VAL A 14 -4.22 2.26 -7.83
N LYS A 15 -4.81 3.27 -8.45
CA LYS A 15 -6.09 3.83 -8.01
C LYS A 15 -7.18 2.76 -7.97
N ASP A 16 -7.25 1.92 -8.99
CA ASP A 16 -8.24 0.85 -9.06
C ASP A 16 -8.05 -0.18 -7.96
N LEU A 17 -6.80 -0.55 -7.65
CA LEU A 17 -6.51 -1.50 -6.57
C LEU A 17 -6.88 -0.94 -5.20
N LEU A 18 -6.61 0.33 -4.94
CA LEU A 18 -6.97 0.95 -3.67
C LEU A 18 -8.49 1.00 -3.50
N VAL A 19 -9.24 1.28 -4.56
CA VAL A 19 -10.69 1.24 -4.52
C VAL A 19 -11.18 -0.18 -4.23
N GLU A 20 -10.59 -1.19 -4.87
CA GLU A 20 -10.93 -2.59 -4.61
C GLU A 20 -10.76 -2.96 -3.14
N LEU A 21 -9.67 -2.52 -2.52
CA LEU A 21 -9.44 -2.75 -1.09
C LEU A 21 -10.50 -2.05 -0.23
N GLU A 22 -10.79 -0.78 -0.52
CA GLU A 22 -11.78 -0.02 0.26
C GLU A 22 -13.18 -0.62 0.13
N GLU A 23 -13.57 -1.07 -1.05
CA GLU A 23 -14.84 -1.76 -1.25
C GLU A 23 -14.92 -3.03 -0.41
N TYR A 24 -13.81 -3.78 -0.33
CA TYR A 24 -13.74 -4.95 0.53
C TYR A 24 -13.90 -4.59 2.01
N ILE A 25 -13.20 -3.56 2.46
CA ILE A 25 -13.28 -3.09 3.85
C ILE A 25 -14.71 -2.67 4.18
N LEU A 26 -15.38 -1.94 3.28
CA LEU A 26 -16.78 -1.54 3.46
C LEU A 26 -17.72 -2.75 3.56
N SER A 27 -17.42 -3.82 2.83
CA SER A 27 -18.25 -5.04 2.85
C SER A 27 -18.23 -5.77 4.19
N ILE A 28 -17.19 -5.54 5.01
CA ILE A 28 -17.03 -6.18 6.32
C ILE A 28 -17.13 -5.20 7.48
N ASP A 29 -17.45 -3.94 7.22
CA ASP A 29 -17.59 -2.90 8.25
C ASP A 29 -18.96 -2.97 8.90
N GLU A 30 -19.05 -3.69 10.01
CA GLU A 30 -20.31 -3.90 10.74
C GLU A 30 -20.85 -2.62 11.39
N ASP A 31 -19.98 -1.68 11.71
CA ASP A 31 -20.34 -0.43 12.41
C ASP A 31 -20.62 0.73 11.45
N ASN A 32 -20.47 0.53 10.15
CA ASN A 32 -20.65 1.55 9.11
C ASN A 32 -19.83 2.83 9.35
N LEU A 33 -18.61 2.64 9.88
CA LEU A 33 -17.71 3.77 10.16
C LEU A 33 -16.93 4.20 8.94
N ASP A 34 -16.71 3.30 7.99
CA ASP A 34 -16.00 3.60 6.76
C ASP A 34 -16.96 4.13 5.69
N ASN A 35 -16.40 4.85 4.76
CA ASN A 35 -17.15 5.52 3.69
C ASN A 35 -16.29 5.60 2.44
N LEU A 36 -16.87 5.26 1.29
CA LEU A 36 -16.22 5.45 0.00
C LEU A 36 -16.64 6.82 -0.57
N HIS A 37 -15.86 7.84 -0.24
CA HIS A 37 -16.10 9.18 -0.74
C HIS A 37 -15.96 9.22 -2.27
N PRO A 38 -16.77 10.02 -2.98
CA PRO A 38 -16.66 10.13 -4.45
C PRO A 38 -15.28 10.50 -4.95
N GLU A 39 -14.48 11.22 -4.19
CA GLU A 39 -13.13 11.63 -4.55
C GLU A 39 -12.04 10.64 -4.14
N TYR A 40 -12.40 9.52 -3.49
CA TYR A 40 -11.44 8.55 -2.98
C TYR A 40 -10.47 8.08 -4.07
N ARG A 41 -11.01 7.63 -5.20
CA ARG A 41 -10.19 7.09 -6.29
C ARG A 41 -9.14 8.08 -6.77
N GLU A 42 -9.53 9.34 -6.93
CA GLU A 42 -8.63 10.34 -7.51
C GLU A 42 -7.62 10.91 -6.52
N LYS A 43 -7.92 10.86 -5.22
CA LYS A 43 -7.09 11.51 -4.20
C LYS A 43 -6.26 10.54 -3.35
N MET A 44 -6.79 9.37 -3.02
CA MET A 44 -6.14 8.51 -2.04
C MET A 44 -4.78 7.99 -2.51
N ALA A 45 -4.67 7.52 -3.74
CA ALA A 45 -3.40 7.03 -4.26
C ALA A 45 -2.32 8.10 -4.25
N VAL A 46 -2.70 9.33 -4.63
CA VAL A 46 -1.75 10.46 -4.65
C VAL A 46 -1.28 10.78 -3.24
N LEU A 47 -2.20 10.82 -2.26
CA LEU A 47 -1.86 11.09 -0.86
C LEU A 47 -0.94 10.00 -0.29
N ASP A 48 -1.24 8.73 -0.54
CA ASP A 48 -0.44 7.61 -0.07
C ASP A 48 0.98 7.65 -0.67
N LEU A 49 1.09 7.92 -1.96
CA LEU A 49 2.39 8.00 -2.63
C LEU A 49 3.21 9.19 -2.13
N GLU A 50 2.57 10.33 -1.84
CA GLU A 50 3.25 11.48 -1.24
C GLU A 50 3.76 11.17 0.17
N GLU A 51 2.95 10.50 0.99
CA GLU A 51 3.34 10.10 2.33
C GLU A 51 4.59 9.20 2.30
N ILE A 52 4.60 8.22 1.40
CA ILE A 52 5.73 7.32 1.21
C ILE A 52 6.98 8.11 0.83
N LYS A 53 6.87 9.01 -0.14
CA LYS A 53 7.99 9.83 -0.59
C LYS A 53 8.55 10.68 0.55
N ASN A 54 7.68 11.27 1.36
CA ASN A 54 8.07 12.16 2.45
C ASN A 54 8.68 11.41 3.64
N ASN A 55 8.45 10.11 3.76
CA ASN A 55 8.93 9.29 4.88
C ASN A 55 9.95 8.23 4.46
N ASN A 56 10.66 8.44 3.35
CA ASN A 56 11.68 7.52 2.82
C ASN A 56 11.12 6.13 2.55
N GLY A 57 9.88 6.06 2.12
CA GLY A 57 9.21 4.81 1.83
C GLY A 57 9.42 4.32 0.42
N LYS A 58 8.83 3.17 0.15
CA LYS A 58 8.85 2.51 -1.14
C LYS A 58 7.47 1.97 -1.49
N CYS A 59 7.21 1.89 -2.78
CA CYS A 59 6.05 1.21 -3.31
C CYS A 59 6.51 0.23 -4.38
N TYR A 60 6.14 -1.03 -4.22
CA TYR A 60 6.44 -2.07 -5.22
C TYR A 60 5.14 -2.60 -5.81
N LEU A 61 5.20 -2.91 -7.10
CA LEU A 61 4.06 -3.42 -7.84
C LEU A 61 4.36 -4.82 -8.34
N ALA A 62 3.37 -5.70 -8.26
CA ALA A 62 3.43 -7.01 -8.89
C ALA A 62 2.73 -6.89 -10.25
N ILE A 63 3.46 -7.19 -11.31
CA ILE A 63 3.00 -7.04 -12.69
C ILE A 63 2.91 -8.42 -13.35
N GLU A 64 1.80 -8.68 -14.00
CA GLU A 64 1.61 -9.87 -14.81
C GLU A 64 0.86 -9.49 -16.10
N GLU A 65 1.40 -9.88 -17.25
CA GLU A 65 0.84 -9.54 -18.56
C GLU A 65 0.56 -8.02 -18.69
N GLU A 66 1.52 -7.21 -18.24
CA GLU A 66 1.48 -5.75 -18.27
C GLU A 66 0.39 -5.13 -17.38
N LYS A 67 -0.21 -5.92 -16.48
CA LYS A 67 -1.23 -5.45 -15.54
C LYS A 67 -0.73 -5.49 -14.11
N VAL A 68 -1.12 -4.50 -13.32
CA VAL A 68 -0.83 -4.47 -11.89
C VAL A 68 -1.82 -5.41 -11.20
N ILE A 69 -1.29 -6.46 -10.58
CA ILE A 69 -2.11 -7.45 -9.85
C ILE A 69 -1.91 -7.39 -8.35
N GLY A 70 -1.00 -6.56 -7.88
CA GLY A 70 -0.79 -6.33 -6.45
C GLY A 70 0.15 -5.19 -6.21
N LEU A 71 0.14 -4.67 -4.99
CA LEU A 71 1.06 -3.63 -4.57
C LEU A 71 1.36 -3.74 -3.09
N ILE A 72 2.50 -3.20 -2.69
CA ILE A 72 2.85 -2.98 -1.30
C ILE A 72 3.45 -1.58 -1.16
N MET A 73 3.00 -0.86 -0.14
CA MET A 73 3.54 0.45 0.23
C MET A 73 4.02 0.40 1.68
N GLY A 74 5.15 1.02 1.93
CA GLY A 74 5.66 1.10 3.29
C GLY A 74 6.63 2.23 3.44
N TYR A 75 6.90 2.60 4.68
CA TYR A 75 7.83 3.69 5.00
C TYR A 75 8.56 3.38 6.32
N VAL A 76 9.62 4.16 6.57
CA VAL A 76 10.40 4.05 7.80
C VAL A 76 9.76 4.91 8.89
N ILE A 77 9.56 4.31 10.06
CA ILE A 77 9.04 5.05 11.21
C ILE A 77 10.14 5.97 11.72
N ILE A 78 9.79 7.25 11.89
CA ILE A 78 10.69 8.27 12.43
C ILE A 78 10.29 8.49 13.89
N TYR A 79 11.21 8.18 14.82
CA TYR A 79 10.97 8.36 16.22
C TYR A 79 11.20 9.83 16.62
N ASP A 80 10.42 10.29 17.63
CA ASP A 80 10.63 11.58 18.26
C ASP A 80 12.02 11.60 18.93
N LYS A 81 12.62 12.78 19.05
CA LYS A 81 13.93 12.94 19.68
C LYS A 81 14.02 12.46 21.13
N TYR A 82 12.87 12.26 21.78
CA TYR A 82 12.80 11.78 23.18
C TYR A 82 12.46 10.29 23.28
N ASP A 83 12.16 9.64 22.17
CA ASP A 83 11.77 8.24 22.17
C ASP A 83 12.84 7.32 22.73
N TYR A 84 14.13 7.69 22.61
CA TYR A 84 15.24 6.92 23.14
C TYR A 84 15.20 6.79 24.68
N LEU A 85 14.47 7.64 25.36
CA LEU A 85 14.33 7.59 26.84
C LEU A 85 13.51 6.40 27.29
N ASP A 86 12.58 5.94 26.46
CA ASP A 86 11.67 4.86 26.81
C ASP A 86 12.02 3.54 26.13
N TYR A 87 12.69 3.57 24.98
CA TYR A 87 13.07 2.37 24.23
C TYR A 87 14.24 2.64 23.30
N LYS A 88 14.77 1.56 22.73
CA LYS A 88 16.02 1.62 21.96
C LYS A 88 15.93 2.31 20.59
N CYS A 89 14.76 2.73 20.16
CA CYS A 89 14.50 3.40 18.87
C CYS A 89 15.16 2.69 17.69
N PRO A 90 14.95 1.38 17.48
CA PRO A 90 15.49 0.72 16.31
C PRO A 90 14.85 1.27 15.05
N LYS A 91 15.56 1.20 13.92
CA LYS A 91 14.94 1.50 12.63
C LYS A 91 13.86 0.46 12.39
N SER A 92 12.63 0.90 12.19
CA SER A 92 11.53 0.00 11.85
C SER A 92 10.74 0.58 10.69
N GLY A 93 10.15 -0.32 9.92
CA GLY A 93 9.28 0.04 8.82
C GLY A 93 7.84 -0.28 9.14
N GLU A 94 6.94 0.41 8.49
CA GLU A 94 5.52 0.14 8.54
C GLU A 94 5.00 -0.13 7.14
N VAL A 95 4.24 -1.21 6.97
CA VAL A 95 3.52 -1.48 5.73
C VAL A 95 2.20 -0.75 5.82
N SER A 96 2.03 0.29 5.01
CA SER A 96 0.80 1.08 5.03
C SER A 96 -0.30 0.45 4.16
N GLU A 97 0.08 -0.21 3.07
CA GLU A 97 -0.87 -0.88 2.17
C GLU A 97 -0.27 -2.17 1.64
N LEU A 98 -1.07 -3.23 1.62
CA LEU A 98 -0.73 -4.48 0.95
C LEU A 98 -2.00 -5.02 0.29
N ILE A 99 -2.02 -5.03 -1.03
CA ILE A 99 -3.20 -5.39 -1.80
C ILE A 99 -2.82 -6.37 -2.89
N VAL A 100 -3.60 -7.44 -3.01
CA VAL A 100 -3.51 -8.37 -4.15
C VAL A 100 -4.89 -8.43 -4.79
N SER A 101 -4.95 -8.21 -6.09
CA SER A 101 -6.20 -8.26 -6.84
C SER A 101 -6.91 -9.60 -6.63
N LYS A 102 -8.25 -9.57 -6.60
CA LYS A 102 -9.08 -10.78 -6.45
C LYS A 102 -8.71 -11.86 -7.47
N ARG A 103 -8.33 -11.46 -8.68
CA ARG A 103 -7.96 -12.37 -9.76
C ARG A 103 -6.68 -13.14 -9.49
N ALA A 104 -5.84 -12.65 -8.58
CA ALA A 104 -4.49 -13.17 -8.35
C ALA A 104 -4.26 -13.67 -6.93
N ARG A 105 -5.28 -13.70 -6.09
CA ARG A 105 -5.15 -14.17 -4.70
C ARG A 105 -4.83 -15.67 -4.64
N ASN A 106 -4.17 -16.08 -3.54
CA ASN A 106 -3.75 -17.45 -3.29
C ASN A 106 -2.62 -17.97 -4.19
N SER A 107 -1.90 -17.07 -4.86
CA SER A 107 -0.75 -17.41 -5.70
C SER A 107 0.61 -17.03 -5.09
N GLY A 108 0.63 -16.62 -3.81
CA GLY A 108 1.86 -16.24 -3.12
C GLY A 108 2.36 -14.83 -3.44
N ILE A 109 1.59 -14.02 -4.14
CA ILE A 109 1.99 -12.67 -4.54
C ILE A 109 2.20 -11.77 -3.33
N GLY A 110 1.29 -11.82 -2.35
CA GLY A 110 1.41 -11.02 -1.12
C GLY A 110 2.71 -11.31 -0.40
N LYS A 111 3.08 -12.58 -0.27
CA LYS A 111 4.34 -12.99 0.36
C LYS A 111 5.54 -12.45 -0.43
N ASN A 112 5.51 -12.56 -1.76
CA ASN A 112 6.59 -12.07 -2.61
C ASN A 112 6.76 -10.55 -2.47
N LEU A 113 5.67 -9.80 -2.39
CA LEU A 113 5.70 -8.36 -2.17
C LEU A 113 6.30 -8.03 -0.80
N MET A 114 5.89 -8.73 0.26
CA MET A 114 6.45 -8.54 1.59
C MET A 114 7.95 -8.80 1.61
N ASN A 115 8.41 -9.84 0.92
CA ASN A 115 9.83 -10.18 0.86
C ASN A 115 10.65 -9.13 0.10
N LYS A 116 10.04 -8.42 -0.85
CA LYS A 116 10.71 -7.36 -1.60
C LYS A 116 10.90 -6.09 -0.75
N MET A 117 9.95 -5.81 0.13
CA MET A 117 10.01 -4.66 1.02
C MET A 117 11.07 -4.85 2.11
#